data_97b123c1a416c8f464a2ddb7562d66d7
#
_entry.id   97b123c1a416c8f464a2ddb7562d66d7
#
_cell.length_a   1.000
_cell.length_b   1.000
_cell.length_c   1.000
_cell.angle_alpha   90.00
_cell.angle_beta   90.00
_cell.angle_gamma   90.00
#
_symmetry.space_group_name_H-M   'P 1'
#
loop_
_entity.id
_entity.type
_entity.pdbx_description
1 polymer ?
#
loop_
_entity_poly.entity_id
_entity_poly.type
_entity_poly.pdbx_seq_one_letter_code
_entity_poly.pdbx_strand_id
1 'polypeptide(L)'
;MIKKSIYPKTTRVKCKFDVVEVTEKLDGSNLCIFKKDDMLHIAQRNKILRFDELEDNKNVIYKGLYQWLLDNLDMLQTIRNDSVVCGEWIGMGKLKYSVDEFDKRFYMFAKANINDDFELCNIQYNHEHFIYPFETLEIPKCIGVVPVAYRISYLPSKDNLDVLYARYCEKVNRNVEGFIVNYRDHIEKYVRMKNGTLQDHFDRVE
;
A
#
# COMPACT_ATOMS: atom_id res chain seq x y z
N MET A 1 20.11 7.48 10.20
CA MET A 1 19.00 7.65 9.21
C MET A 1 19.50 7.37 7.80
N ILE A 2 18.95 6.34 7.15
CA ILE A 2 19.29 5.96 5.76
C ILE A 2 18.36 6.74 4.82
N LYS A 3 18.91 7.56 3.94
CA LYS A 3 18.15 8.32 2.93
C LYS A 3 17.97 7.47 1.67
N LYS A 4 17.04 6.52 1.69
CA LYS A 4 16.77 5.64 0.54
C LYS A 4 15.27 5.35 0.43
N SER A 5 14.73 5.35 -0.80
CA SER A 5 13.39 4.82 -1.08
C SER A 5 13.54 3.32 -1.34
N ILE A 6 12.89 2.49 -0.53
CA ILE A 6 12.94 1.03 -0.70
C ILE A 6 11.80 0.49 -1.56
N TYR A 7 10.70 1.23 -1.65
CA TYR A 7 9.55 0.80 -2.44
C TYR A 7 9.65 1.29 -3.89
N PRO A 8 9.51 0.41 -4.89
CA PRO A 8 9.60 0.80 -6.29
C PRO A 8 8.44 1.72 -6.70
N LYS A 9 8.73 2.64 -7.60
CA LYS A 9 7.72 3.54 -8.15
C LYS A 9 6.72 2.76 -9.00
N THR A 10 5.44 2.86 -8.68
CA THR A 10 4.36 2.26 -9.47
C THR A 10 4.25 2.95 -10.83
N THR A 11 4.25 2.18 -11.90
CA THR A 11 4.08 2.67 -13.28
C THR A 11 2.60 2.91 -13.62
N ARG A 12 2.32 3.59 -14.73
CA ARG A 12 0.97 3.71 -15.27
C ARG A 12 0.61 2.48 -16.09
N VAL A 13 -0.68 2.13 -16.12
CA VAL A 13 -1.20 0.97 -16.86
C VAL A 13 -0.83 1.05 -18.35
N LYS A 14 -0.13 0.03 -18.85
CA LYS A 14 0.28 -0.10 -20.25
C LYS A 14 -0.33 -1.32 -20.97
N CYS A 15 -1.33 -1.94 -20.38
CA CYS A 15 -2.05 -3.13 -20.87
C CYS A 15 -1.20 -4.26 -21.42
N LYS A 16 -1.03 -5.35 -20.65
CA LYS A 16 -0.85 -6.75 -21.14
C LYS A 16 -0.98 -7.80 -20.02
N PHE A 17 -1.88 -8.73 -20.23
CA PHE A 17 -2.02 -10.15 -19.82
C PHE A 17 -1.91 -10.63 -18.35
N ASP A 18 -2.92 -11.23 -17.91
CA ASP A 18 -3.28 -12.38 -17.07
C ASP A 18 -4.33 -12.03 -16.01
N VAL A 19 -4.84 -13.03 -15.29
CA VAL A 19 -5.77 -12.80 -14.18
C VAL A 19 -5.21 -11.68 -13.32
N VAL A 20 -5.90 -10.57 -13.33
CA VAL A 20 -5.46 -9.40 -12.60
C VAL A 20 -6.36 -9.16 -11.40
N GLU A 21 -5.76 -8.84 -10.29
CA GLU A 21 -6.46 -8.35 -9.13
C GLU A 21 -6.43 -6.83 -9.17
N VAL A 22 -7.61 -6.23 -9.12
CA VAL A 22 -7.77 -4.77 -9.08
C VAL A 22 -8.11 -4.39 -7.65
N THR A 23 -7.19 -3.71 -6.98
CA THR A 23 -7.39 -3.20 -5.62
C THR A 23 -7.70 -1.72 -5.63
N GLU A 24 -8.40 -1.26 -4.62
CA GLU A 24 -8.60 0.16 -4.43
C GLU A 24 -7.27 0.86 -4.17
N LYS A 25 -7.01 1.94 -4.89
CA LYS A 25 -5.92 2.84 -4.56
C LYS A 25 -6.36 3.79 -3.47
N LEU A 26 -5.84 3.56 -2.26
CA LEU A 26 -6.09 4.45 -1.13
C LEU A 26 -5.31 5.76 -1.27
N ASP A 27 -5.94 6.87 -0.89
CA ASP A 27 -5.33 8.20 -0.86
C ASP A 27 -4.68 8.46 0.50
N GLY A 28 -3.40 8.23 0.57
CA GLY A 28 -2.63 8.35 1.81
C GLY A 28 -1.14 8.58 1.54
N SER A 29 -0.32 7.92 2.31
CA SER A 29 1.13 8.00 2.19
C SER A 29 1.76 6.62 2.32
N ASN A 30 2.63 6.30 1.36
CA ASN A 30 3.34 5.03 1.33
C ASN A 30 4.20 4.83 2.57
N LEU A 31 4.05 3.68 3.20
CA LEU A 31 4.77 3.26 4.38
C LEU A 31 5.13 1.78 4.27
N CYS A 32 6.36 1.43 4.60
CA CYS A 32 6.73 0.06 4.85
C CYS A 32 7.15 -0.09 6.32
N ILE A 33 6.77 -1.22 6.91
CA ILE A 33 7.16 -1.61 8.27
C ILE A 33 7.87 -2.94 8.16
N PHE A 34 9.03 -3.07 8.76
CA PHE A 34 9.82 -4.29 8.67
C PHE A 34 10.71 -4.49 9.90
N LYS A 35 11.16 -5.72 10.08
CA LYS A 35 12.11 -6.10 11.09
C LYS A 35 13.42 -6.53 10.44
N LYS A 36 14.53 -5.98 10.90
CA LYS A 36 15.88 -6.35 10.49
C LYS A 36 16.79 -6.34 11.70
N ASP A 37 17.61 -7.39 11.84
CA ASP A 37 18.49 -7.59 12.99
C ASP A 37 17.73 -7.46 14.33
N ASP A 38 16.55 -8.07 14.39
CA ASP A 38 15.59 -7.98 15.52
C ASP A 38 15.10 -6.57 15.89
N MET A 39 15.44 -5.58 15.09
CA MET A 39 15.02 -4.19 15.24
C MET A 39 13.88 -3.85 14.28
N LEU A 40 12.83 -3.20 14.81
CA LEU A 40 11.75 -2.68 14.00
C LEU A 40 12.18 -1.39 13.27
N HIS A 41 11.85 -1.31 12.01
CA HIS A 41 12.12 -0.17 11.14
C HIS A 41 10.85 0.29 10.45
N ILE A 42 10.82 1.56 10.06
CA ILE A 42 9.87 2.11 9.11
C ILE A 42 10.61 2.69 7.90
N ALA A 43 10.00 2.55 6.74
CA ALA A 43 10.45 3.24 5.54
C ALA A 43 9.32 4.09 4.97
N GLN A 44 9.59 5.37 4.82
CA GLN A 44 8.78 6.33 4.10
C GLN A 44 9.44 6.59 2.74
N ARG A 45 8.80 7.40 1.90
CA ARG A 45 9.23 7.63 0.51
C ARG A 45 10.74 7.82 0.29
N ASN A 46 11.41 8.53 1.19
CA ASN A 46 12.81 8.95 1.00
C ASN A 46 13.67 8.69 2.25
N LYS A 47 13.21 7.90 3.20
CA LYS A 47 13.95 7.64 4.43
C LYS A 47 13.57 6.32 5.07
N ILE A 48 14.55 5.73 5.72
CA ILE A 48 14.39 4.58 6.60
C ILE A 48 14.82 5.04 8.00
N LEU A 49 14.03 4.70 9.00
CA LEU A 49 14.28 5.00 10.41
C LEU A 49 14.14 3.73 11.22
N ARG A 50 15.03 3.53 12.17
CA ARG A 50 14.87 2.52 13.20
C ARG A 50 13.85 2.99 14.23
N PHE A 51 13.22 2.05 14.90
CA PHE A 51 12.20 2.37 15.91
C PHE A 51 12.75 3.23 17.06
N ASP A 52 13.99 2.97 17.52
CA ASP A 52 14.65 3.73 18.57
C ASP A 52 15.03 5.18 18.19
N GLU A 53 15.05 5.49 16.89
CA GLU A 53 15.28 6.85 16.37
C GLU A 53 13.98 7.67 16.22
N LEU A 54 12.81 7.05 16.38
CA LEU A 54 11.54 7.69 16.00
C LEU A 54 11.12 8.82 16.92
N GLU A 55 11.46 8.75 18.21
CA GLU A 55 11.12 9.82 19.15
C GLU A 55 11.75 11.14 18.77
N ASP A 56 13.03 11.12 18.40
CA ASP A 56 13.77 12.30 17.95
C ASP A 56 13.32 12.78 16.56
N ASN A 57 12.71 11.89 15.79
CA ASN A 57 12.27 12.14 14.42
C ASN A 57 10.74 12.31 14.28
N LYS A 58 9.97 12.39 15.39
CA LYS A 58 8.50 12.45 15.35
C LYS A 58 7.91 13.59 14.53
N ASN A 59 8.66 14.68 14.35
CA ASN A 59 8.21 15.84 13.56
C ASN A 59 8.44 15.68 12.03
N VAL A 60 9.20 14.65 11.61
CA VAL A 60 9.53 14.41 10.20
C VAL A 60 8.92 13.11 9.65
N ILE A 61 8.19 12.38 10.49
CA ILE A 61 7.39 11.22 10.08
C ILE A 61 5.91 11.61 9.95
N TYR A 62 5.09 10.72 9.39
CA TYR A 62 3.66 10.99 9.19
C TYR A 62 2.96 11.30 10.51
N LYS A 63 2.05 12.29 10.47
CA LYS A 63 1.31 12.72 11.66
C LYS A 63 0.55 11.54 12.29
N GLY A 64 0.77 11.33 13.60
CA GLY A 64 0.14 10.27 14.38
C GLY A 64 0.80 8.88 14.21
N LEU A 65 1.79 8.73 13.33
CA LEU A 65 2.45 7.45 13.10
C LEU A 65 3.25 7.00 14.32
N TYR A 66 3.98 7.89 14.98
CA TYR A 66 4.78 7.54 16.16
C TYR A 66 3.91 6.95 17.28
N GLN A 67 2.81 7.63 17.62
CA GLN A 67 1.92 7.14 18.66
C GLN A 67 1.28 5.80 18.26
N TRP A 68 0.84 5.67 17.02
CA TRP A 68 0.27 4.41 16.53
C TRP A 68 1.26 3.24 16.59
N LEU A 69 2.54 3.49 16.28
CA LEU A 69 3.59 2.48 16.40
C LEU A 69 3.81 2.05 17.86
N LEU A 70 3.80 3.00 18.80
CA LEU A 70 3.89 2.71 20.23
C LEU A 70 2.69 1.88 20.71
N ASP A 71 1.48 2.29 20.36
CA ASP A 71 0.25 1.62 20.76
C ASP A 71 0.13 0.18 20.22
N ASN A 72 0.85 -0.14 19.16
CA ASN A 72 0.80 -1.43 18.49
C ASN A 72 2.13 -2.20 18.48
N LEU A 73 3.10 -1.78 19.28
CA LEU A 73 4.47 -2.28 19.24
C LEU A 73 4.54 -3.81 19.39
N ASP A 74 3.82 -4.36 20.37
CA ASP A 74 3.82 -5.80 20.64
C ASP A 74 3.34 -6.61 19.42
N MET A 75 2.30 -6.10 18.74
CA MET A 75 1.79 -6.73 17.52
C MET A 75 2.77 -6.58 16.35
N LEU A 76 3.40 -5.43 16.21
CA LEU A 76 4.35 -5.19 15.12
C LEU A 76 5.65 -5.97 15.29
N GLN A 77 6.04 -6.27 16.52
CA GLN A 77 7.20 -7.11 16.81
C GLN A 77 7.02 -8.57 16.39
N THR A 78 5.80 -9.02 16.12
CA THR A 78 5.54 -10.36 15.54
C THR A 78 5.97 -10.46 14.08
N ILE A 79 6.24 -9.34 13.41
CA ILE A 79 6.82 -9.34 12.06
C ILE A 79 8.17 -10.05 12.13
N ARG A 80 8.38 -11.03 11.23
CA ARG A 80 9.62 -11.81 11.18
C ARG A 80 10.79 -10.96 10.69
N ASN A 81 11.99 -11.31 11.13
CA ASN A 81 13.21 -10.73 10.56
C ASN A 81 13.22 -10.84 9.04
N ASP A 82 13.72 -9.80 8.38
CA ASP A 82 13.80 -9.63 6.94
C ASP A 82 12.46 -9.63 6.20
N SER A 83 11.33 -9.64 6.92
CA SER A 83 9.99 -9.51 6.34
C SER A 83 9.53 -8.07 6.36
N VAL A 84 8.88 -7.65 5.27
CA VAL A 84 8.39 -6.28 5.07
C VAL A 84 6.90 -6.29 4.76
N VAL A 85 6.16 -5.43 5.43
CA VAL A 85 4.79 -5.08 5.10
C VAL A 85 4.79 -3.71 4.45
N CYS A 86 4.37 -3.62 3.18
CA CYS A 86 4.23 -2.37 2.45
C CYS A 86 2.76 -1.99 2.35
N GLY A 87 2.44 -0.75 2.64
CA GLY A 87 1.05 -0.31 2.69
C GLY A 87 0.88 1.20 2.57
N GLU A 88 -0.35 1.61 2.75
CA GLU A 88 -0.77 3.01 2.74
C GLU A 88 -1.16 3.45 4.14
N TRP A 89 -0.51 4.51 4.64
CA TRP A 89 -0.90 5.22 5.85
C TRP A 89 -1.99 6.22 5.49
N ILE A 90 -3.24 5.95 5.90
CA ILE A 90 -4.39 6.79 5.58
C ILE A 90 -4.55 7.97 6.54
N GLY A 91 -5.30 8.99 6.10
CA GLY A 91 -5.53 10.22 6.87
C GLY A 91 -4.56 11.36 6.58
N MET A 92 -3.64 11.16 5.61
CA MET A 92 -2.77 12.22 5.06
C MET A 92 -3.22 12.71 3.70
N GLY A 93 -4.11 11.96 3.03
CA GLY A 93 -4.69 12.31 1.73
C GLY A 93 -5.84 13.33 1.81
N LYS A 94 -6.46 13.58 0.66
CA LYS A 94 -7.61 14.48 0.52
C LYS A 94 -8.94 13.76 0.68
N LEU A 95 -8.96 12.44 0.40
CA LEU A 95 -10.15 11.63 0.59
C LEU A 95 -10.35 11.33 2.07
N LYS A 96 -11.60 11.34 2.49
CA LYS A 96 -12.00 10.97 3.85
C LYS A 96 -12.51 9.55 3.85
N TYR A 97 -11.99 8.75 4.75
CA TYR A 97 -12.41 7.38 4.99
C TYR A 97 -13.24 7.31 6.25
N SER A 98 -14.41 6.65 6.18
CA SER A 98 -15.25 6.42 7.36
C SER A 98 -14.61 5.33 8.24
N VAL A 99 -14.80 5.44 9.54
CA VAL A 99 -14.28 4.45 10.51
C VAL A 99 -14.99 3.09 10.34
N ASP A 100 -16.24 3.10 9.89
CA ASP A 100 -17.04 1.88 9.67
C ASP A 100 -16.48 1.04 8.51
N GLU A 101 -15.86 1.69 7.51
CA GLU A 101 -15.29 1.01 6.35
C GLU A 101 -13.77 0.81 6.50
N PHE A 102 -13.10 1.76 7.14
CA PHE A 102 -11.64 1.76 7.34
C PHE A 102 -11.31 1.96 8.82
N ASP A 103 -11.36 0.87 9.58
CA ASP A 103 -11.12 0.86 11.03
C ASP A 103 -9.64 0.92 11.43
N LYS A 104 -8.73 0.80 10.46
CA LYS A 104 -7.27 0.86 10.66
C LYS A 104 -6.67 2.16 10.11
N ARG A 105 -5.45 2.43 10.51
CA ARG A 105 -4.66 3.59 10.02
C ARG A 105 -3.67 3.20 8.93
N PHE A 106 -3.29 1.94 8.86
CA PHE A 106 -2.34 1.41 7.90
C PHE A 106 -2.95 0.20 7.19
N TYR A 107 -2.96 0.23 5.85
CA TYR A 107 -3.52 -0.80 4.99
C TYR A 107 -2.43 -1.36 4.08
N MET A 108 -2.16 -2.64 4.26
CA MET A 108 -1.18 -3.38 3.50
C MET A 108 -1.66 -3.62 2.06
N PHE A 109 -0.76 -3.42 1.08
CA PHE A 109 -0.97 -3.75 -0.33
C PHE A 109 0.12 -4.66 -0.90
N ALA A 110 1.24 -4.85 -0.20
CA ALA A 110 2.27 -5.79 -0.58
C ALA A 110 3.01 -6.32 0.64
N LYS A 111 3.53 -7.53 0.49
CA LYS A 111 4.56 -8.08 1.37
C LYS A 111 5.83 -8.33 0.58
N ALA A 112 6.98 -8.30 1.26
CA ALA A 112 8.27 -8.49 0.65
C ALA A 112 9.27 -9.04 1.66
N ASN A 113 10.47 -9.31 1.18
CA ASN A 113 11.66 -9.43 2.04
C ASN A 113 12.55 -8.21 1.84
N ILE A 114 13.47 -8.00 2.79
CA ILE A 114 14.50 -6.97 2.71
C ILE A 114 15.86 -7.63 2.80
N ASN A 115 16.77 -7.24 1.92
CA ASN A 115 18.16 -7.73 1.92
C ASN A 115 19.06 -6.86 2.81
N ASP A 116 20.35 -7.19 2.87
CA ASP A 116 21.32 -6.46 3.69
C ASP A 116 21.61 -5.04 3.19
N ASP A 117 21.35 -4.77 1.93
CA ASP A 117 21.46 -3.44 1.32
C ASP A 117 20.21 -2.57 1.52
N PHE A 118 19.25 -3.03 2.32
CA PHE A 118 17.94 -2.40 2.50
C PHE A 118 17.16 -2.25 1.20
N GLU A 119 17.20 -3.28 0.33
CA GLU A 119 16.40 -3.35 -0.88
C GLU A 119 15.31 -4.40 -0.76
N LEU A 120 14.13 -4.07 -1.30
CA LEU A 120 13.03 -5.03 -1.34
C LEU A 120 13.31 -6.13 -2.36
N CYS A 121 13.06 -7.35 -1.96
CA CYS A 121 13.07 -8.53 -2.82
C CYS A 121 11.83 -9.39 -2.56
N ASN A 122 11.52 -10.30 -3.49
CA ASN A 122 10.36 -11.20 -3.40
C ASN A 122 9.03 -10.48 -3.13
N ILE A 123 8.82 -9.33 -3.78
CA ILE A 123 7.62 -8.53 -3.57
C ILE A 123 6.40 -9.28 -4.12
N GLN A 124 5.37 -9.39 -3.28
CA GLN A 124 4.10 -10.04 -3.58
C GLN A 124 2.97 -9.03 -3.42
N TYR A 125 2.23 -8.81 -4.48
CA TYR A 125 1.11 -7.85 -4.53
C TYR A 125 -0.26 -8.52 -4.51
N ASN A 126 -0.33 -9.82 -4.74
CA ASN A 126 -1.60 -10.52 -4.82
C ASN A 126 -2.16 -10.73 -3.42
N HIS A 127 -3.42 -10.32 -3.25
CA HIS A 127 -4.17 -10.44 -2.00
C HIS A 127 -4.29 -11.89 -1.50
N GLU A 128 -4.33 -12.87 -2.40
CA GLU A 128 -4.35 -14.29 -2.01
C GLU A 128 -3.12 -14.69 -1.21
N HIS A 129 -1.96 -14.11 -1.50
CA HIS A 129 -0.72 -14.36 -0.74
C HIS A 129 -0.73 -13.76 0.66
N PHE A 130 -1.70 -12.89 0.98
CA PHE A 130 -1.82 -12.28 2.30
C PHE A 130 -2.73 -13.09 3.24
N ILE A 131 -3.75 -13.74 2.67
CA ILE A 131 -4.80 -14.44 3.42
C ILE A 131 -4.43 -15.89 3.69
N TYR A 132 -3.78 -16.55 2.74
CA TYR A 132 -3.38 -17.93 2.91
C TYR A 132 -1.97 -18.01 3.52
N PRO A 133 -1.80 -18.77 4.59
CA PRO A 133 -0.52 -18.95 5.24
C PRO A 133 0.40 -19.84 4.39
N PHE A 134 0.96 -19.29 3.32
CA PHE A 134 2.20 -19.83 2.83
C PHE A 134 3.30 -19.25 3.72
N GLU A 135 3.75 -20.09 4.63
CA GLU A 135 4.93 -19.88 5.43
C GLU A 135 5.14 -18.41 5.85
N THR A 136 4.04 -17.79 6.45
CA THR A 136 4.29 -17.14 7.59
C THR A 136 4.57 -15.67 7.75
N LEU A 137 3.82 -14.79 7.17
CA LEU A 137 3.60 -13.53 7.85
C LEU A 137 2.15 -13.54 8.36
N GLU A 138 1.94 -13.80 9.63
CA GLU A 138 0.68 -13.38 10.26
C GLU A 138 0.64 -11.86 10.18
N ILE A 139 -0.32 -11.33 9.45
CA ILE A 139 -0.50 -9.86 9.40
C ILE A 139 -0.92 -9.41 10.78
N PRO A 140 -0.16 -8.52 11.44
CA PRO A 140 -0.56 -7.98 12.73
C PRO A 140 -1.98 -7.42 12.68
N LYS A 141 -2.81 -7.71 13.68
CA LYS A 141 -4.23 -7.30 13.72
C LYS A 141 -4.46 -5.79 13.61
N CYS A 142 -3.45 -4.98 13.90
CA CYS A 142 -3.49 -3.52 13.76
C CYS A 142 -3.35 -3.06 12.31
N ILE A 143 -3.01 -3.96 11.37
CA ILE A 143 -2.83 -3.69 9.95
C ILE A 143 -4.07 -4.19 9.19
N GLY A 144 -4.67 -3.32 8.39
CA GLY A 144 -5.70 -3.69 7.42
C GLY A 144 -5.08 -4.19 6.12
N VAL A 145 -5.93 -4.66 5.21
CA VAL A 145 -5.54 -5.00 3.84
C VAL A 145 -6.35 -4.14 2.89
N VAL A 146 -5.71 -3.61 1.85
CA VAL A 146 -6.41 -2.79 0.85
C VAL A 146 -7.57 -3.55 0.23
N PRO A 147 -8.73 -2.90 0.01
CA PRO A 147 -9.89 -3.57 -0.55
C PRO A 147 -9.62 -4.10 -1.97
N VAL A 148 -10.02 -5.35 -2.24
CA VAL A 148 -10.08 -5.89 -3.59
C VAL A 148 -11.38 -5.41 -4.24
N ALA A 149 -11.25 -4.57 -5.25
CA ALA A 149 -12.40 -4.09 -6.02
C ALA A 149 -12.90 -5.16 -6.97
N TYR A 150 -11.99 -5.78 -7.73
CA TYR A 150 -12.31 -6.79 -8.74
C TYR A 150 -11.21 -7.84 -8.87
N ARG A 151 -11.61 -9.05 -9.28
CA ARG A 151 -10.75 -10.08 -9.87
C ARG A 151 -11.25 -10.34 -11.27
N ILE A 152 -10.43 -10.12 -12.27
CA ILE A 152 -10.79 -10.21 -13.69
C ILE A 152 -9.84 -11.16 -14.42
N SER A 153 -10.42 -11.97 -15.32
CA SER A 153 -9.69 -12.96 -16.12
C SER A 153 -9.35 -12.45 -17.54
N TYR A 154 -9.37 -11.15 -17.71
CA TYR A 154 -9.03 -10.50 -18.98
C TYR A 154 -8.22 -9.23 -18.70
N LEU A 155 -7.57 -8.72 -19.74
CA LEU A 155 -6.87 -7.46 -19.65
C LEU A 155 -7.84 -6.29 -19.61
N PRO A 156 -7.76 -5.47 -18.58
CA PRO A 156 -8.56 -4.27 -18.57
C PRO A 156 -7.98 -3.25 -19.57
N SER A 157 -8.77 -2.91 -20.57
CA SER A 157 -8.53 -1.68 -21.33
C SER A 157 -8.87 -0.45 -20.47
N LYS A 158 -8.49 0.73 -20.96
CA LYS A 158 -8.91 2.00 -20.35
C LYS A 158 -10.43 2.05 -20.16
N ASP A 159 -11.18 1.81 -21.20
CA ASP A 159 -12.65 1.87 -21.19
C ASP A 159 -13.24 0.87 -20.20
N ASN A 160 -12.64 -0.32 -20.06
CA ASN A 160 -13.03 -1.27 -19.05
C ASN A 160 -12.79 -0.72 -17.63
N LEU A 161 -11.63 -0.11 -17.39
CA LEU A 161 -11.30 0.47 -16.08
C LEU A 161 -12.21 1.66 -15.75
N ASP A 162 -12.59 2.48 -16.73
CA ASP A 162 -13.56 3.57 -16.54
C ASP A 162 -14.93 3.04 -16.09
N VAL A 163 -15.43 1.98 -16.75
CA VAL A 163 -16.68 1.33 -16.37
C VAL A 163 -16.59 0.68 -14.98
N LEU A 164 -15.51 -0.04 -14.71
CA LEU A 164 -15.28 -0.68 -13.41
C LEU A 164 -15.18 0.36 -12.29
N TYR A 165 -14.53 1.48 -12.54
CA TYR A 165 -14.38 2.58 -11.59
C TYR A 165 -15.73 3.19 -11.23
N ALA A 166 -16.56 3.52 -12.22
CA ALA A 166 -17.88 4.09 -11.98
C ALA A 166 -18.75 3.15 -11.12
N ARG A 167 -18.79 1.86 -11.48
CA ARG A 167 -19.52 0.82 -10.73
C ARG A 167 -18.99 0.63 -9.31
N TYR A 168 -17.69 0.72 -9.13
CA TYR A 168 -17.09 0.58 -7.80
C TYR A 168 -17.42 1.77 -6.91
N CYS A 169 -17.30 3.00 -7.41
CA CYS A 169 -17.71 4.19 -6.67
C CYS A 169 -19.19 4.15 -6.25
N GLU A 170 -20.08 3.70 -7.15
CA GLU A 170 -21.48 3.49 -6.84
C GLU A 170 -21.68 2.44 -5.74
N LYS A 171 -21.01 1.28 -5.86
CA LYS A 171 -21.06 0.19 -4.88
C LYS A 171 -20.65 0.63 -3.49
N VAL A 172 -19.54 1.38 -3.37
CA VAL A 172 -19.01 1.83 -2.08
C VAL A 172 -19.59 3.16 -1.61
N ASN A 173 -20.43 3.78 -2.46
CA ASN A 173 -21.09 5.07 -2.20
C ASN A 173 -20.14 6.18 -1.73
N ARG A 174 -18.94 6.25 -2.32
CA ARG A 174 -17.95 7.30 -2.06
C ARG A 174 -16.99 7.48 -3.24
N ASN A 175 -16.26 8.59 -3.20
CA ASN A 175 -15.17 8.83 -4.12
C ASN A 175 -13.98 7.91 -3.80
N VAL A 176 -13.34 7.41 -4.84
CA VAL A 176 -12.15 6.56 -4.79
C VAL A 176 -11.04 7.25 -5.60
N GLU A 177 -9.80 7.22 -5.13
CA GLU A 177 -8.68 7.83 -5.88
C GLU A 177 -8.47 7.15 -7.23
N GLY A 178 -8.65 5.83 -7.27
CA GLY A 178 -8.45 5.01 -8.44
C GLY A 178 -8.22 3.56 -8.06
N PHE A 179 -7.50 2.86 -8.91
CA PHE A 179 -7.14 1.47 -8.73
C PHE A 179 -5.63 1.23 -8.80
N ILE A 180 -5.18 0.17 -8.17
CA ILE A 180 -3.95 -0.52 -8.50
C ILE A 180 -4.34 -1.81 -9.21
N VAL A 181 -3.81 -2.00 -10.39
CA VAL A 181 -4.00 -3.20 -11.20
C VAL A 181 -2.79 -4.09 -10.97
N ASN A 182 -3.01 -5.20 -10.29
CA ASN A 182 -1.97 -6.15 -9.92
C ASN A 182 -1.91 -7.25 -10.97
N TYR A 183 -0.85 -7.26 -11.74
CA TYR A 183 -0.46 -8.36 -12.61
C TYR A 183 0.40 -9.35 -11.82
N ARG A 184 0.66 -10.48 -12.39
CA ARG A 184 1.45 -11.51 -11.72
C ARG A 184 2.89 -11.06 -11.40
N ASP A 185 3.46 -10.22 -12.27
CA ASP A 185 4.87 -9.82 -12.27
C ASP A 185 5.10 -8.33 -11.99
N HIS A 186 4.06 -7.51 -12.06
CA HIS A 186 4.15 -6.07 -11.85
C HIS A 186 2.81 -5.46 -11.44
N ILE A 187 2.83 -4.20 -11.05
CA ILE A 187 1.64 -3.42 -10.73
C ILE A 187 1.61 -2.12 -11.52
N GLU A 188 0.41 -1.68 -11.86
CA GLU A 188 0.16 -0.43 -12.53
C GLU A 188 -0.93 0.36 -11.80
N LYS A 189 -0.91 1.68 -11.90
CA LYS A 189 -1.93 2.52 -11.28
C LYS A 189 -2.86 3.14 -12.32
N TYR A 190 -4.14 3.09 -12.01
CA TYR A 190 -5.21 3.82 -12.69
C TYR A 190 -5.75 4.87 -11.72
N VAL A 191 -5.50 6.15 -11.97
CA VAL A 191 -5.87 7.26 -11.06
C VAL A 191 -6.92 8.13 -11.71
N ARG A 192 -8.05 8.33 -11.05
CA ARG A 192 -9.15 9.19 -11.50
C ARG A 192 -9.29 10.44 -10.65
N MET A 193 -8.93 10.38 -9.36
CA MET A 193 -8.96 11.53 -8.47
C MET A 193 -7.53 11.99 -8.17
N LYS A 194 -7.27 13.27 -8.27
CA LYS A 194 -6.01 13.87 -7.87
C LYS A 194 -6.30 15.14 -7.09
N ASN A 195 -5.78 15.23 -5.87
CA ASN A 195 -6.04 16.34 -4.97
C ASN A 195 -7.54 16.62 -4.72
N GLY A 196 -8.37 15.57 -4.73
CA GLY A 196 -9.82 15.67 -4.56
C GLY A 196 -10.61 16.08 -5.80
N THR A 197 -9.95 16.21 -6.97
CA THR A 197 -10.60 16.56 -8.24
C THR A 197 -10.56 15.38 -9.20
N LEU A 198 -11.70 15.11 -9.86
CA LEU A 198 -11.78 14.09 -10.91
C LEU A 198 -10.93 14.52 -12.10
N GLN A 199 -10.09 13.63 -12.59
CA GLN A 199 -9.20 13.88 -13.73
C GLN A 199 -9.37 12.81 -14.80
N ASP A 200 -9.21 13.21 -16.05
CA ASP A 200 -9.00 12.25 -17.13
C ASP A 200 -7.56 11.74 -17.04
N HIS A 201 -7.42 10.44 -16.84
CA HIS A 201 -6.13 9.83 -16.47
C HIS A 201 -5.11 9.81 -17.60
N PHE A 202 -5.56 10.05 -18.85
CA PHE A 202 -4.75 9.79 -20.04
C PHE A 202 -4.24 11.04 -20.78
N ASP A 203 -4.58 12.23 -20.28
CA ASP A 203 -4.22 13.49 -20.96
C ASP A 203 -2.79 13.97 -20.71
N ARG A 204 -1.92 13.11 -20.16
CA ARG A 204 -0.49 13.44 -19.99
C ARG A 204 0.37 12.27 -20.47
N VAL A 205 0.57 12.23 -21.76
CA VAL A 205 1.79 11.70 -22.38
C VAL A 205 2.83 12.82 -22.25
N GLU A 206 3.66 12.80 -21.24
CA GLU A 206 4.95 13.46 -21.20
C GLU A 206 6.04 12.43 -21.28
#